data_5221cb4645cd94547f663077ea6b3277
#
_entry.id   5221cb4645cd94547f663077ea6b3277
#
_cell.length_a   1.000
_cell.length_b   1.000
_cell.length_c   1.000
_cell.angle_alpha   90.00
_cell.angle_beta   90.00
_cell.angle_gamma   90.00
#
_symmetry.space_group_name_H-M   'P 1'
#
loop_
_entity.id
_entity.type
_entity.pdbx_description
1 polymer ?
#
loop_
_entity_poly.entity_id
_entity_poly.type
_entity_poly.pdbx_seq_one_letter_code
_entity_poly.pdbx_strand_id
1 'polypeptide(L)'
;MSTLKVHGRELALPAFLPDATYGYVRSLTSADLREVGVEALMMNAFHLMQKPGSSVIQTLGGLHNMAAWDGVIMTDSGGFQAYSLIRQNAKFGSLGENGIIFRPEASARKLILTPEKSIQLQFGYGSDILICLDDCTHVDAPFEEQQLSVTRTIQWAKRAKAAYESQLASRKMDPESRPLIFGVIQGGGYPELRRACAEALLEMGFDGFGFGGWPLDDQSNLLTDILEFTRSVVPRQFPIHALGIGHPVSVAACYRMGYEMFDCAMPTRDARHGRLYTLTSPSAIPGKGRDWFAFRYVNDEKYMRSQEPISPGCDCPVCQHYSLAYL
;
A
#
# COMPACT_ATOMS: atom_id res chain seq x y z
N MET A 1 -17.06 6.58 -11.42
CA MET A 1 -16.25 5.65 -10.62
C MET A 1 -15.90 4.50 -11.54
N SER A 2 -14.63 4.11 -11.59
CA SER A 2 -14.20 2.92 -12.32
C SER A 2 -14.23 1.71 -11.37
N THR A 3 -14.28 0.50 -11.92
CA THR A 3 -14.25 -0.73 -11.14
C THR A 3 -13.11 -1.60 -11.63
N LEU A 4 -12.29 -2.07 -10.71
CA LEU A 4 -11.21 -3.00 -10.98
C LEU A 4 -11.71 -4.43 -10.72
N LYS A 5 -11.69 -5.28 -11.76
CA LYS A 5 -11.98 -6.71 -11.62
C LYS A 5 -10.73 -7.44 -11.16
N VAL A 6 -10.81 -8.16 -10.07
CA VAL A 6 -9.66 -8.78 -9.41
C VAL A 6 -10.03 -10.14 -8.89
N HIS A 7 -9.46 -11.21 -9.43
CA HIS A 7 -9.57 -12.58 -8.90
C HIS A 7 -11.02 -13.01 -8.58
N GLY A 8 -11.94 -12.66 -9.50
CA GLY A 8 -13.38 -12.93 -9.32
C GLY A 8 -14.12 -11.97 -8.38
N ARG A 9 -13.46 -10.91 -7.90
CA ARG A 9 -14.04 -9.81 -7.09
C ARG A 9 -14.08 -8.53 -7.88
N GLU A 10 -14.79 -7.55 -7.35
CA GLU A 10 -14.80 -6.18 -7.87
C GLU A 10 -14.35 -5.21 -6.77
N LEU A 11 -13.53 -4.24 -7.14
CA LEU A 11 -13.07 -3.16 -6.27
C LEU A 11 -13.47 -1.83 -6.89
N ALA A 12 -14.30 -1.07 -6.21
CA ALA A 12 -14.63 0.29 -6.64
C ALA A 12 -13.42 1.22 -6.46
N LEU A 13 -13.17 2.07 -7.46
CA LEU A 13 -12.09 3.05 -7.42
C LEU A 13 -12.65 4.48 -7.38
N PRO A 14 -12.06 5.40 -6.60
CA PRO A 14 -10.83 5.22 -5.81
C PRO A 14 -11.04 4.38 -4.57
N ALA A 15 -9.99 3.62 -4.17
CA ALA A 15 -10.00 2.77 -2.98
C ALA A 15 -8.89 3.14 -1.99
N PHE A 16 -9.22 3.15 -0.71
CA PHE A 16 -8.24 3.22 0.37
C PHE A 16 -8.14 1.86 1.06
N LEU A 17 -6.94 1.31 1.13
CA LEU A 17 -6.64 0.00 1.70
C LEU A 17 -6.03 0.20 3.11
N PRO A 18 -6.78 0.00 4.20
CA PRO A 18 -6.21 0.04 5.54
C PRO A 18 -5.09 -0.97 5.70
N ASP A 19 -4.05 -0.56 6.43
CA ASP A 19 -2.92 -1.44 6.75
C ASP A 19 -3.34 -2.60 7.65
N ALA A 20 -3.16 -3.79 7.14
CA ALA A 20 -3.39 -5.07 7.80
C ALA A 20 -2.11 -5.93 7.81
N THR A 21 -0.96 -5.32 8.13
CA THR A 21 0.41 -5.87 8.05
C THR A 21 0.52 -7.34 8.45
N TYR A 22 -0.14 -7.75 9.54
CA TYR A 22 -0.11 -9.13 10.05
C TYR A 22 -1.37 -9.95 9.73
N GLY A 23 -2.13 -9.56 8.70
CA GLY A 23 -3.39 -10.21 8.34
C GLY A 23 -4.61 -9.66 9.09
N TYR A 24 -4.46 -8.57 9.82
CA TYR A 24 -5.56 -7.87 10.50
C TYR A 24 -5.26 -6.37 10.66
N VAL A 25 -6.30 -5.56 10.64
CA VAL A 25 -6.20 -4.13 11.01
C VAL A 25 -6.22 -4.03 12.53
N ARG A 26 -5.24 -3.34 13.11
CA ARG A 26 -5.10 -3.26 14.57
C ARG A 26 -6.36 -2.68 15.23
N SER A 27 -6.86 -3.36 16.26
CA SER A 27 -8.04 -3.00 17.04
C SER A 27 -9.39 -3.06 16.30
N LEU A 28 -9.44 -3.67 15.11
CA LEU A 28 -10.65 -3.86 14.33
C LEU A 28 -10.77 -5.33 13.90
N THR A 29 -12.00 -5.82 13.90
CA THR A 29 -12.33 -7.11 13.28
C THR A 29 -12.66 -6.92 11.79
N SER A 30 -12.68 -8.01 11.04
CA SER A 30 -13.14 -7.97 9.65
C SER A 30 -14.63 -7.59 9.51
N ALA A 31 -15.43 -7.84 10.57
CA ALA A 31 -16.82 -7.40 10.62
C ALA A 31 -16.92 -5.87 10.75
N ASP A 32 -16.13 -5.26 11.64
CA ASP A 32 -16.10 -3.80 11.81
C ASP A 32 -15.70 -3.10 10.49
N LEU A 33 -14.72 -3.67 9.79
CA LEU A 33 -14.26 -3.11 8.51
C LEU A 33 -15.34 -3.16 7.42
N ARG A 34 -16.11 -4.27 7.36
CA ARG A 34 -17.24 -4.38 6.43
C ARG A 34 -18.35 -3.39 6.77
N GLU A 35 -18.66 -3.23 8.05
CA GLU A 35 -19.70 -2.31 8.50
C GLU A 35 -19.42 -0.85 8.08
N VAL A 36 -18.14 -0.45 8.07
CA VAL A 36 -17.74 0.89 7.61
C VAL A 36 -17.41 0.96 6.11
N GLY A 37 -17.73 -0.08 5.34
CA GLY A 37 -17.61 -0.07 3.88
C GLY A 37 -16.19 -0.21 3.34
N VAL A 38 -15.26 -0.81 4.09
CA VAL A 38 -13.93 -1.14 3.56
C VAL A 38 -14.07 -2.31 2.61
N GLU A 39 -13.52 -2.19 1.39
CA GLU A 39 -13.60 -3.21 0.34
C GLU A 39 -12.27 -3.93 0.10
N ALA A 40 -11.14 -3.35 0.51
CA ALA A 40 -9.82 -3.91 0.29
C ALA A 40 -8.87 -3.67 1.46
N LEU A 41 -7.90 -4.57 1.66
CA LEU A 41 -6.87 -4.49 2.69
C LEU A 41 -5.47 -4.56 2.08
N MET A 42 -4.52 -3.82 2.66
CA MET A 42 -3.10 -3.95 2.38
C MET A 42 -2.43 -4.83 3.43
N MET A 43 -1.83 -5.94 3.01
CA MET A 43 -1.11 -6.86 3.88
C MET A 43 0.37 -6.94 3.48
N ASN A 44 1.24 -7.32 4.42
CA ASN A 44 2.68 -7.28 4.20
C ASN A 44 3.28 -8.68 4.09
N ALA A 45 3.74 -9.04 2.87
CA ALA A 45 4.28 -10.36 2.60
C ALA A 45 5.50 -10.72 3.45
N PHE A 46 6.37 -9.74 3.75
CA PHE A 46 7.56 -9.94 4.57
C PHE A 46 7.24 -10.22 6.04
N HIS A 47 6.34 -9.43 6.62
CA HIS A 47 5.91 -9.66 8.00
C HIS A 47 5.14 -10.96 8.16
N LEU A 48 4.25 -11.27 7.22
CA LEU A 48 3.49 -12.52 7.19
C LEU A 48 4.40 -13.76 7.05
N MET A 49 5.50 -13.65 6.30
CA MET A 49 6.49 -14.72 6.20
C MET A 49 7.18 -15.00 7.55
N GLN A 50 7.36 -13.97 8.37
CA GLN A 50 7.98 -14.11 9.69
C GLN A 50 6.96 -14.56 10.75
N LYS A 51 5.78 -13.96 10.74
CA LYS A 51 4.72 -14.22 11.73
C LYS A 51 3.33 -13.98 11.10
N PRO A 52 2.46 -15.00 11.06
CA PRO A 52 2.59 -16.32 11.68
C PRO A 52 3.50 -17.30 10.95
N GLY A 53 3.96 -16.97 9.75
CA GLY A 53 4.76 -17.81 8.88
C GLY A 53 3.94 -18.42 7.73
N SER A 54 4.60 -18.61 6.58
CA SER A 54 3.91 -19.01 5.33
C SER A 54 3.22 -20.37 5.45
N SER A 55 3.78 -21.33 6.19
CA SER A 55 3.16 -22.64 6.39
C SER A 55 1.85 -22.56 7.17
N VAL A 56 1.79 -21.68 8.19
CA VAL A 56 0.58 -21.46 8.98
C VAL A 56 -0.52 -20.86 8.10
N ILE A 57 -0.20 -19.83 7.31
CA ILE A 57 -1.16 -19.19 6.40
C ILE A 57 -1.73 -20.21 5.40
N GLN A 58 -0.86 -21.06 4.81
CA GLN A 58 -1.28 -22.10 3.88
C GLN A 58 -2.16 -23.15 4.54
N THR A 59 -1.84 -23.57 5.77
CA THR A 59 -2.67 -24.53 6.54
C THR A 59 -4.05 -23.95 6.84
N LEU A 60 -4.15 -22.63 7.06
CA LEU A 60 -5.43 -21.95 7.28
C LEU A 60 -6.21 -21.69 5.98
N GLY A 61 -5.69 -22.10 4.81
CA GLY A 61 -6.33 -21.91 3.51
C GLY A 61 -6.14 -20.53 2.90
N GLY A 62 -5.08 -19.83 3.27
CA GLY A 62 -4.73 -18.50 2.76
C GLY A 62 -5.19 -17.34 3.63
N LEU A 63 -4.87 -16.12 3.20
CA LEU A 63 -5.14 -14.89 3.96
C LEU A 63 -6.62 -14.60 4.11
N HIS A 64 -7.43 -14.87 3.10
CA HIS A 64 -8.89 -14.69 3.15
C HIS A 64 -9.52 -15.48 4.30
N ASN A 65 -9.19 -16.77 4.39
CA ASN A 65 -9.70 -17.64 5.45
C ASN A 65 -9.11 -17.27 6.81
N MET A 66 -7.81 -16.97 6.87
CA MET A 66 -7.14 -16.57 8.11
C MET A 66 -7.72 -15.29 8.71
N ALA A 67 -8.03 -14.30 7.87
CA ALA A 67 -8.58 -13.01 8.28
C ALA A 67 -10.11 -12.99 8.34
N ALA A 68 -10.81 -14.04 7.92
CA ALA A 68 -12.26 -14.03 7.65
C ALA A 68 -12.67 -12.82 6.79
N TRP A 69 -11.91 -12.55 5.72
CA TRP A 69 -12.06 -11.40 4.84
C TRP A 69 -12.46 -11.83 3.44
N ASP A 70 -13.54 -11.29 2.93
CA ASP A 70 -14.12 -11.61 1.62
C ASP A 70 -13.88 -10.51 0.56
N GLY A 71 -13.45 -9.31 0.98
CA GLY A 71 -13.02 -8.25 0.08
C GLY A 71 -11.64 -8.50 -0.54
N VAL A 72 -11.13 -7.54 -1.30
CA VAL A 72 -9.83 -7.65 -1.98
C VAL A 72 -8.67 -7.61 -0.99
N ILE A 73 -7.68 -8.47 -1.18
CA ILE A 73 -6.40 -8.45 -0.47
C ILE A 73 -5.28 -8.10 -1.44
N MET A 74 -4.64 -6.97 -1.20
CA MET A 74 -3.40 -6.59 -1.86
C MET A 74 -2.23 -6.90 -0.94
N THR A 75 -1.18 -7.52 -1.46
CA THR A 75 0.05 -7.74 -0.68
C THR A 75 1.21 -6.99 -1.29
N ASP A 76 2.01 -6.34 -0.43
CA ASP A 76 3.28 -5.78 -0.87
C ASP A 76 4.33 -6.89 -1.10
N SER A 77 5.44 -6.49 -1.70
CA SER A 77 6.56 -7.38 -1.99
C SER A 77 7.40 -7.75 -0.76
N GLY A 78 7.31 -6.98 0.32
CA GLY A 78 8.20 -7.04 1.48
C GLY A 78 9.53 -6.29 1.29
N GLY A 79 9.76 -5.69 0.13
CA GLY A 79 11.02 -5.00 -0.20
C GLY A 79 11.30 -3.78 0.65
N PHE A 80 10.30 -2.92 0.81
CA PHE A 80 10.42 -1.68 1.58
C PHE A 80 10.80 -1.94 3.06
N GLN A 81 10.20 -2.93 3.70
CA GLN A 81 10.48 -3.26 5.10
C GLN A 81 11.89 -3.79 5.29
N ALA A 82 12.33 -4.66 4.39
CA ALA A 82 13.70 -5.16 4.41
C ALA A 82 14.71 -4.03 4.15
N TYR A 83 14.44 -3.16 3.16
CA TYR A 83 15.24 -1.97 2.87
C TYR A 83 15.32 -1.03 4.09
N SER A 84 14.19 -0.69 4.72
CA SER A 84 14.15 0.19 5.88
C SER A 84 15.02 -0.31 7.03
N LEU A 85 14.99 -1.62 7.31
CA LEU A 85 15.80 -2.24 8.35
C LEU A 85 17.29 -2.24 8.00
N ILE A 86 17.66 -2.55 6.76
CA ILE A 86 19.03 -2.56 6.27
C ILE A 86 19.62 -1.14 6.31
N ARG A 87 18.83 -0.12 5.97
CA ARG A 87 19.26 1.28 6.04
C ARG A 87 19.52 1.74 7.47
N GLN A 88 18.70 1.31 8.42
CA GLN A 88 18.92 1.60 9.84
C GLN A 88 20.23 0.97 10.35
N ASN A 89 20.55 -0.23 9.89
CA ASN A 89 21.79 -0.92 10.25
C ASN A 89 22.16 -1.97 9.18
N ALA A 90 23.27 -1.74 8.48
CA ALA A 90 23.79 -2.64 7.45
C ALA A 90 24.08 -4.08 7.95
N LYS A 91 24.15 -4.31 9.26
CA LYS A 91 24.27 -5.66 9.83
C LYS A 91 23.01 -6.50 9.63
N PHE A 92 21.83 -5.87 9.40
CA PHE A 92 20.58 -6.58 9.16
C PHE A 92 20.48 -7.20 7.77
N GLY A 93 21.32 -6.83 6.82
CA GLY A 93 21.29 -7.46 5.51
C GLY A 93 22.00 -6.69 4.41
N SER A 94 21.70 -7.07 3.17
CA SER A 94 22.22 -6.41 1.97
C SER A 94 21.23 -6.54 0.81
N LEU A 95 21.26 -5.56 -0.09
CA LEU A 95 20.59 -5.61 -1.39
C LEU A 95 21.63 -5.97 -2.47
N GLY A 96 21.22 -6.77 -3.43
CA GLY A 96 22.05 -7.16 -4.57
C GLY A 96 21.21 -7.57 -5.77
N GLU A 97 21.84 -7.93 -6.88
CA GLU A 97 21.16 -8.31 -8.12
C GLU A 97 20.15 -9.46 -7.93
N ASN A 98 20.44 -10.39 -7.04
CA ASN A 98 19.62 -11.56 -6.80
C ASN A 98 18.41 -11.32 -5.90
N GLY A 99 18.34 -10.17 -5.22
CA GLY A 99 17.31 -9.85 -4.26
C GLY A 99 17.87 -9.30 -2.95
N ILE A 100 17.09 -9.43 -1.89
CA ILE A 100 17.41 -8.91 -0.56
C ILE A 100 17.81 -10.06 0.35
N ILE A 101 18.97 -9.92 1.00
CA ILE A 101 19.42 -10.81 2.06
C ILE A 101 19.15 -10.11 3.38
N PHE A 102 18.35 -10.73 4.24
CA PHE A 102 17.92 -10.14 5.50
C PHE A 102 18.22 -11.07 6.69
N ARG A 103 18.64 -10.48 7.82
CA ARG A 103 18.86 -11.18 9.09
C ARG A 103 18.00 -10.52 10.17
N PRO A 104 16.88 -11.13 10.57
CA PRO A 104 16.07 -10.63 11.68
C PRO A 104 16.91 -10.54 12.97
N GLU A 105 16.63 -9.54 13.79
CA GLU A 105 17.24 -9.47 15.14
C GLU A 105 17.02 -10.77 15.90
N ALA A 106 18.05 -11.18 16.64
CA ALA A 106 18.09 -12.41 17.45
C ALA A 106 17.92 -13.74 16.69
N SER A 107 17.86 -13.74 15.36
CA SER A 107 17.83 -14.95 14.56
C SER A 107 19.16 -15.17 13.84
N ALA A 108 19.76 -16.33 14.04
CA ALA A 108 20.91 -16.77 13.24
C ALA A 108 20.53 -17.11 11.78
N ARG A 109 19.22 -17.23 11.49
CA ARG A 109 18.72 -17.64 10.18
C ARG A 109 18.71 -16.46 9.21
N LYS A 110 19.43 -16.62 8.13
CA LYS A 110 19.42 -15.71 6.98
C LYS A 110 18.15 -15.94 6.15
N LEU A 111 17.37 -14.90 5.93
CA LEU A 111 16.25 -14.91 4.99
C LEU A 111 16.72 -14.33 3.66
N ILE A 112 16.28 -14.93 2.57
CA ILE A 112 16.54 -14.45 1.22
C ILE A 112 15.21 -14.18 0.56
N LEU A 113 14.97 -12.94 0.18
CA LEU A 113 13.80 -12.49 -0.55
C LEU A 113 14.22 -12.15 -1.98
N THR A 114 13.95 -13.05 -2.91
CA THR A 114 14.14 -12.81 -4.35
C THR A 114 12.83 -12.39 -4.99
N PRO A 115 12.84 -11.80 -6.21
CA PRO A 115 11.64 -11.51 -6.96
C PRO A 115 10.71 -12.71 -7.09
N GLU A 116 11.26 -13.88 -7.44
CA GLU A 116 10.50 -15.13 -7.58
C GLU A 116 9.90 -15.57 -6.25
N LYS A 117 10.69 -15.47 -5.16
CA LYS A 117 10.22 -15.85 -3.83
C LYS A 117 9.09 -14.96 -3.34
N SER A 118 9.17 -13.66 -3.59
CA SER A 118 8.10 -12.72 -3.27
C SER A 118 6.79 -13.09 -3.98
N ILE A 119 6.84 -13.36 -5.27
CA ILE A 119 5.68 -13.82 -6.05
C ILE A 119 5.13 -15.15 -5.52
N GLN A 120 6.00 -16.14 -5.26
CA GLN A 120 5.58 -17.44 -4.71
C GLN A 120 4.88 -17.32 -3.36
N LEU A 121 5.36 -16.42 -2.49
CA LEU A 121 4.73 -16.16 -1.18
C LEU A 121 3.33 -15.58 -1.36
N GLN A 122 3.20 -14.53 -2.17
CA GLN A 122 1.93 -13.86 -2.43
C GLN A 122 0.89 -14.79 -3.05
N PHE A 123 1.28 -15.64 -4.01
CA PHE A 123 0.42 -16.72 -4.53
C PHE A 123 0.05 -17.75 -3.45
N GLY A 124 1.01 -18.15 -2.62
CA GLY A 124 0.78 -19.08 -1.52
C GLY A 124 -0.14 -18.51 -0.43
N TYR A 125 -0.24 -17.20 -0.34
CA TYR A 125 -1.14 -16.49 0.56
C TYR A 125 -2.55 -16.32 0.01
N GLY A 126 -2.74 -16.51 -1.30
CA GLY A 126 -4.02 -16.26 -1.97
C GLY A 126 -4.33 -14.78 -2.12
N SER A 127 -3.30 -13.95 -2.36
CA SER A 127 -3.46 -12.52 -2.60
C SER A 127 -4.19 -12.27 -3.92
N ASP A 128 -5.04 -11.25 -3.96
CA ASP A 128 -5.78 -10.86 -5.16
C ASP A 128 -4.96 -9.91 -6.04
N ILE A 129 -4.19 -9.01 -5.41
CA ILE A 129 -3.25 -8.11 -6.10
C ILE A 129 -1.86 -8.29 -5.50
N LEU A 130 -0.90 -8.62 -6.36
CA LEU A 130 0.48 -8.84 -6.01
C LEU A 130 1.32 -7.63 -6.42
N ILE A 131 2.15 -7.10 -5.51
CA ILE A 131 3.14 -6.07 -5.85
C ILE A 131 4.49 -6.72 -6.08
N CYS A 132 5.16 -6.36 -7.18
CA CYS A 132 6.50 -6.82 -7.48
C CYS A 132 7.54 -6.27 -6.50
N LEU A 133 8.57 -7.08 -6.23
CA LEU A 133 9.75 -6.62 -5.50
C LEU A 133 10.46 -5.53 -6.30
N ASP A 134 10.76 -4.43 -5.64
CA ASP A 134 11.43 -3.26 -6.16
C ASP A 134 12.58 -2.83 -5.25
N ASP A 135 13.52 -2.06 -5.78
CA ASP A 135 14.63 -1.48 -5.03
C ASP A 135 14.27 -0.04 -4.64
N CYS A 136 13.68 0.12 -3.47
CA CYS A 136 13.30 1.42 -2.94
C CYS A 136 14.55 2.21 -2.50
N THR A 137 14.62 3.48 -2.87
CA THR A 137 15.65 4.42 -2.43
C THR A 137 15.05 5.59 -1.67
N HIS A 138 15.88 6.32 -0.93
CA HIS A 138 15.47 7.57 -0.30
C HIS A 138 15.34 8.69 -1.34
N VAL A 139 14.47 9.67 -1.08
CA VAL A 139 14.26 10.81 -2.00
C VAL A 139 15.55 11.60 -2.26
N ASP A 140 16.41 11.72 -1.24
CA ASP A 140 17.68 12.45 -1.32
C ASP A 140 18.87 11.60 -1.83
N ALA A 141 18.61 10.35 -2.21
CA ALA A 141 19.67 9.52 -2.78
C ALA A 141 20.20 10.14 -4.08
N PRO A 142 21.53 10.14 -4.31
CA PRO A 142 22.12 10.74 -5.49
C PRO A 142 21.67 10.05 -6.77
N PHE A 143 21.83 10.74 -7.90
CA PHE A 143 21.36 10.28 -9.20
C PHE A 143 21.84 8.86 -9.54
N GLU A 144 23.11 8.55 -9.29
CA GLU A 144 23.71 7.24 -9.59
C GLU A 144 23.06 6.12 -8.77
N GLU A 145 22.71 6.38 -7.51
CA GLU A 145 21.98 5.42 -6.66
C GLU A 145 20.56 5.22 -7.17
N GLN A 146 19.87 6.30 -7.56
CA GLN A 146 18.53 6.22 -8.17
C GLN A 146 18.56 5.48 -9.50
N GLN A 147 19.56 5.70 -10.33
CA GLN A 147 19.75 4.98 -11.60
C GLN A 147 20.00 3.47 -11.38
N LEU A 148 20.81 3.13 -10.38
CA LEU A 148 21.06 1.74 -10.02
C LEU A 148 19.78 1.06 -9.52
N SER A 149 19.02 1.76 -8.68
CA SER A 149 17.71 1.31 -8.18
C SER A 149 16.73 1.03 -9.33
N VAL A 150 16.61 1.94 -10.28
CA VAL A 150 15.76 1.75 -11.47
C VAL A 150 16.21 0.52 -12.28
N THR A 151 17.51 0.40 -12.54
CA THR A 151 18.06 -0.75 -13.29
C THR A 151 17.73 -2.06 -12.57
N ARG A 152 17.93 -2.13 -11.26
CA ARG A 152 17.63 -3.32 -10.44
C ARG A 152 16.14 -3.60 -10.39
N THR A 153 15.31 -2.58 -10.19
CA THR A 153 13.85 -2.70 -10.20
C THR A 153 13.34 -3.30 -11.51
N ILE A 154 13.82 -2.82 -12.65
CA ILE A 154 13.45 -3.37 -13.97
C ILE A 154 13.87 -4.84 -14.10
N GLN A 155 15.08 -5.20 -13.68
CA GLN A 155 15.56 -6.59 -13.71
C GLN A 155 14.73 -7.49 -12.79
N TRP A 156 14.40 -7.02 -11.60
CA TRP A 156 13.57 -7.76 -10.66
C TRP A 156 12.12 -7.90 -11.13
N ALA A 157 11.57 -6.85 -11.73
CA ALA A 157 10.24 -6.88 -12.31
C ALA A 157 10.11 -7.92 -13.44
N LYS A 158 11.11 -8.01 -14.31
CA LYS A 158 11.17 -9.05 -15.36
C LYS A 158 11.16 -10.46 -14.78
N ARG A 159 11.95 -10.72 -13.74
CA ARG A 159 12.00 -12.01 -13.03
C ARG A 159 10.70 -12.30 -12.29
N ALA A 160 10.13 -11.30 -11.63
CA ALA A 160 8.83 -11.41 -10.95
C ALA A 160 7.72 -11.75 -11.95
N LYS A 161 7.68 -11.10 -13.11
CA LYS A 161 6.69 -11.35 -14.16
C LYS A 161 6.80 -12.78 -14.70
N ALA A 162 8.01 -13.26 -14.98
CA ALA A 162 8.24 -14.64 -15.42
C ALA A 162 7.80 -15.66 -14.34
N ALA A 163 8.10 -15.40 -13.06
CA ALA A 163 7.64 -16.24 -11.96
C ALA A 163 6.11 -16.23 -11.82
N TYR A 164 5.48 -15.07 -11.99
CA TYR A 164 4.02 -14.93 -11.97
C TYR A 164 3.37 -15.77 -13.09
N GLU A 165 3.82 -15.67 -14.31
CA GLU A 165 3.32 -16.44 -15.44
C GLU A 165 3.51 -17.95 -15.23
N SER A 166 4.65 -18.37 -14.67
CA SER A 166 4.89 -19.76 -14.28
C SER A 166 3.91 -20.24 -13.22
N GLN A 167 3.56 -19.41 -12.22
CA GLN A 167 2.55 -19.76 -11.21
C GLN A 167 1.16 -19.91 -11.82
N LEU A 168 0.76 -19.02 -12.73
CA LEU A 168 -0.53 -19.13 -13.44
C LEU A 168 -0.60 -20.43 -14.24
N ALA A 169 0.42 -20.73 -15.01
CA ALA A 169 0.49 -21.93 -15.84
C ALA A 169 0.46 -23.22 -15.00
N SER A 170 1.28 -23.27 -13.95
CA SER A 170 1.35 -24.48 -13.08
C SER A 170 0.05 -24.75 -12.32
N ARG A 171 -0.68 -23.70 -11.97
CA ARG A 171 -1.98 -23.79 -11.27
C ARG A 171 -3.16 -23.89 -12.22
N LYS A 172 -2.94 -23.78 -13.53
CA LYS A 172 -3.98 -23.78 -14.58
C LYS A 172 -5.06 -22.73 -14.28
N MET A 173 -4.64 -21.54 -13.85
CA MET A 173 -5.59 -20.47 -13.51
C MET A 173 -6.23 -19.88 -14.75
N ASP A 174 -7.52 -19.59 -14.65
CA ASP A 174 -8.26 -18.91 -15.71
C ASP A 174 -7.76 -17.46 -15.82
N PRO A 175 -7.44 -16.98 -17.04
CA PRO A 175 -7.02 -15.59 -17.27
C PRO A 175 -8.00 -14.54 -16.73
N GLU A 176 -9.31 -14.81 -16.74
CA GLU A 176 -10.33 -13.86 -16.27
C GLU A 176 -10.46 -13.83 -14.73
N SER A 177 -9.98 -14.86 -14.04
CA SER A 177 -10.07 -14.96 -12.58
C SER A 177 -8.72 -15.02 -11.88
N ARG A 178 -7.64 -14.65 -12.58
CA ARG A 178 -6.29 -14.60 -12.01
C ARG A 178 -6.10 -13.42 -11.05
N PRO A 179 -5.18 -13.51 -10.08
CA PRO A 179 -4.76 -12.33 -9.33
C PRO A 179 -4.08 -11.33 -10.27
N LEU A 180 -4.13 -10.05 -9.95
CA LEU A 180 -3.43 -9.01 -10.70
C LEU A 180 -1.98 -8.86 -10.20
N ILE A 181 -1.11 -8.35 -11.09
CA ILE A 181 0.28 -8.05 -10.74
C ILE A 181 0.61 -6.58 -11.04
N PHE A 182 1.12 -5.87 -10.03
CA PHE A 182 1.49 -4.47 -10.14
C PHE A 182 3.00 -4.29 -10.13
N GLY A 183 3.51 -3.49 -11.08
CA GLY A 183 4.89 -3.04 -11.11
C GLY A 183 5.08 -1.77 -10.28
N VAL A 184 6.27 -1.54 -9.74
CA VAL A 184 6.58 -0.35 -8.93
C VAL A 184 7.53 0.56 -9.70
N ILE A 185 7.10 1.81 -9.96
CA ILE A 185 7.88 2.79 -10.71
C ILE A 185 8.82 3.51 -9.74
N GLN A 186 10.12 3.25 -9.86
CA GLN A 186 11.19 3.92 -9.13
C GLN A 186 11.82 5.04 -9.95
N GLY A 187 12.72 5.85 -9.37
CA GLY A 187 13.46 6.92 -10.06
C GLY A 187 13.61 8.21 -9.24
N GLY A 188 13.23 8.18 -7.96
CA GLY A 188 13.38 9.33 -7.05
C GLY A 188 12.70 10.60 -7.57
N GLY A 189 13.39 11.71 -7.47
CA GLY A 189 12.98 13.01 -8.01
C GLY A 189 13.39 13.26 -9.47
N TYR A 190 13.81 12.24 -10.23
CA TYR A 190 14.35 12.39 -11.59
C TYR A 190 13.34 11.92 -12.64
N PRO A 191 12.71 12.85 -13.40
CA PRO A 191 11.71 12.51 -14.41
C PRO A 191 12.18 11.51 -15.47
N GLU A 192 13.43 11.63 -15.93
CA GLU A 192 14.02 10.73 -16.91
C GLU A 192 14.13 9.29 -16.41
N LEU A 193 14.48 9.09 -15.13
CA LEU A 193 14.54 7.78 -14.50
C LEU A 193 13.14 7.20 -14.28
N ARG A 194 12.18 8.03 -13.86
CA ARG A 194 10.77 7.64 -13.74
C ARG A 194 10.20 7.17 -15.06
N ARG A 195 10.46 7.92 -16.13
CA ARG A 195 10.04 7.57 -17.49
C ARG A 195 10.65 6.24 -17.94
N ALA A 196 11.96 6.09 -17.81
CA ALA A 196 12.64 4.85 -18.21
C ALA A 196 12.11 3.63 -17.45
N CYS A 197 11.87 3.77 -16.14
CA CYS A 197 11.25 2.71 -15.33
C CYS A 197 9.83 2.40 -15.80
N ALA A 198 8.99 3.40 -15.97
CA ALA A 198 7.59 3.23 -16.38
C ALA A 198 7.47 2.57 -17.75
N GLU A 199 8.23 3.02 -18.74
CA GLU A 199 8.23 2.46 -20.10
C GLU A 199 8.64 0.98 -20.10
N ALA A 200 9.72 0.62 -19.40
CA ALA A 200 10.13 -0.77 -19.28
C ALA A 200 9.07 -1.66 -18.60
N LEU A 201 8.41 -1.17 -17.56
CA LEU A 201 7.34 -1.91 -16.88
C LEU A 201 6.08 -2.04 -17.77
N LEU A 202 5.74 -1.00 -18.53
CA LEU A 202 4.62 -1.03 -19.48
C LEU A 202 4.84 -2.09 -20.57
N GLU A 203 6.05 -2.21 -21.11
CA GLU A 203 6.41 -3.23 -22.11
C GLU A 203 6.27 -4.66 -21.55
N MET A 204 6.47 -4.86 -20.23
CA MET A 204 6.32 -6.17 -19.59
C MET A 204 4.85 -6.57 -19.37
N GLY A 205 3.90 -5.65 -19.52
CA GLY A 205 2.47 -5.93 -19.42
C GLY A 205 1.98 -6.21 -17.98
N PHE A 206 2.24 -5.30 -17.07
CA PHE A 206 1.64 -5.28 -15.73
C PHE A 206 0.19 -4.80 -15.77
N ASP A 207 -0.62 -5.23 -14.80
CA ASP A 207 -2.05 -4.88 -14.71
C ASP A 207 -2.29 -3.50 -14.08
N GLY A 208 -1.30 -2.99 -13.36
CA GLY A 208 -1.30 -1.67 -12.71
C GLY A 208 0.09 -1.33 -12.19
N PHE A 209 0.21 -0.15 -11.58
CA PHE A 209 1.50 0.37 -11.15
C PHE A 209 1.42 0.97 -9.75
N GLY A 210 2.54 0.97 -9.05
CA GLY A 210 2.73 1.70 -7.80
C GLY A 210 3.72 2.85 -7.98
N PHE A 211 3.49 3.96 -7.30
CA PHE A 211 4.50 5.00 -7.12
C PHE A 211 5.51 4.52 -6.08
N GLY A 212 6.73 4.22 -6.51
CA GLY A 212 7.81 3.77 -5.64
C GLY A 212 8.65 4.92 -5.10
N GLY A 213 9.30 4.67 -3.98
CA GLY A 213 10.08 5.67 -3.25
C GLY A 213 9.26 6.50 -2.27
N TRP A 214 9.84 7.59 -1.78
CA TRP A 214 9.21 8.47 -0.81
C TRP A 214 8.40 9.55 -1.52
N PRO A 215 7.10 9.68 -1.25
CA PRO A 215 6.26 10.69 -1.88
C PRO A 215 6.32 12.06 -1.18
N LEU A 216 7.06 12.17 -0.08
CA LEU A 216 7.20 13.37 0.73
C LEU A 216 8.66 13.78 0.82
N ASP A 217 8.91 15.10 0.89
CA ASP A 217 10.22 15.65 1.22
C ASP A 217 10.52 15.58 2.74
N ASP A 218 11.70 16.06 3.15
CA ASP A 218 12.14 16.12 4.56
C ASP A 218 11.22 16.95 5.46
N GLN A 219 10.48 17.90 4.87
CA GLN A 219 9.53 18.77 5.56
C GLN A 219 8.12 18.19 5.56
N SER A 220 7.95 16.93 5.07
CA SER A 220 6.67 16.25 4.91
C SER A 220 5.72 16.91 3.89
N ASN A 221 6.24 17.69 2.94
CA ASN A 221 5.47 18.18 1.82
C ASN A 221 5.37 17.12 0.73
N LEU A 222 4.20 17.05 0.10
CA LEU A 222 3.97 16.14 -1.01
C LEU A 222 4.79 16.57 -2.24
N LEU A 223 5.53 15.65 -2.84
CA LEU A 223 6.32 15.86 -4.05
C LEU A 223 5.42 15.91 -5.29
N THR A 224 4.60 16.94 -5.40
CA THR A 224 3.53 17.08 -6.39
C THR A 224 4.02 16.93 -7.82
N ASP A 225 5.12 17.61 -8.19
CA ASP A 225 5.63 17.65 -9.57
C ASP A 225 6.03 16.25 -10.05
N ILE A 226 6.72 15.48 -9.19
CA ILE A 226 7.16 14.14 -9.57
C ILE A 226 6.01 13.12 -9.54
N LEU A 227 5.02 13.32 -8.68
CA LEU A 227 3.79 12.53 -8.67
C LEU A 227 2.98 12.77 -9.95
N GLU A 228 2.74 14.03 -10.33
CA GLU A 228 2.07 14.40 -11.58
C GLU A 228 2.81 13.86 -12.80
N PHE A 229 4.14 14.03 -12.82
CA PHE A 229 4.97 13.49 -13.90
C PHE A 229 4.83 11.97 -14.00
N THR A 230 4.97 11.25 -12.88
CA THR A 230 4.85 9.78 -12.87
C THR A 230 3.47 9.33 -13.36
N ARG A 231 2.39 10.01 -12.92
CA ARG A 231 1.05 9.73 -13.44
C ARG A 231 0.94 9.99 -14.95
N SER A 232 1.60 11.02 -15.47
CA SER A 232 1.52 11.42 -16.86
C SER A 232 2.16 10.41 -17.83
N VAL A 233 3.16 9.65 -17.39
CA VAL A 233 3.85 8.64 -18.21
C VAL A 233 3.15 7.28 -18.25
N VAL A 234 2.15 7.06 -17.37
CA VAL A 234 1.35 5.84 -17.37
C VAL A 234 0.02 6.09 -18.07
N PRO A 235 -0.39 5.28 -19.06
CA PRO A 235 -1.68 5.42 -19.71
C PRO A 235 -2.87 5.32 -18.72
N ARG A 236 -3.94 6.09 -18.98
CA ARG A 236 -5.07 6.24 -18.07
C ARG A 236 -5.85 4.97 -17.78
N GLN A 237 -5.76 3.96 -18.63
CA GLN A 237 -6.40 2.66 -18.43
C GLN A 237 -5.78 1.84 -17.30
N PHE A 238 -4.56 2.15 -16.88
CA PHE A 238 -3.90 1.45 -15.79
C PHE A 238 -4.11 2.19 -14.47
N PRO A 239 -4.61 1.50 -13.43
CA PRO A 239 -4.68 2.07 -12.09
C PRO A 239 -3.28 2.31 -11.55
N ILE A 240 -3.11 3.41 -10.80
CA ILE A 240 -1.88 3.67 -10.05
C ILE A 240 -2.17 3.72 -8.56
N HIS A 241 -1.36 2.99 -7.81
CA HIS A 241 -1.34 2.98 -6.36
C HIS A 241 -0.32 4.00 -5.83
N ALA A 242 -0.78 4.94 -5.03
CA ALA A 242 0.04 5.87 -4.28
C ALA A 242 0.48 5.22 -2.96
N LEU A 243 1.55 4.41 -3.02
CA LEU A 243 2.03 3.57 -1.91
C LEU A 243 2.35 4.42 -0.66
N GLY A 244 1.76 4.07 0.48
CA GLY A 244 2.02 4.69 1.77
C GLY A 244 1.38 6.07 1.98
N ILE A 245 0.58 6.58 1.05
CA ILE A 245 -0.09 7.88 1.15
C ILE A 245 -1.43 7.73 1.88
N GLY A 246 -1.52 8.30 3.11
CA GLY A 246 -2.73 8.19 3.92
C GLY A 246 -3.18 9.49 4.60
N HIS A 247 -2.43 10.59 4.50
CA HIS A 247 -2.90 11.88 4.99
C HIS A 247 -4.04 12.39 4.08
N PRO A 248 -5.22 12.77 4.61
CA PRO A 248 -6.39 13.10 3.80
C PRO A 248 -6.13 14.14 2.70
N VAL A 249 -5.37 15.19 3.00
CA VAL A 249 -5.00 16.23 2.02
C VAL A 249 -4.15 15.65 0.88
N SER A 250 -3.20 14.78 1.21
CA SER A 250 -2.33 14.13 0.21
C SER A 250 -3.10 13.14 -0.65
N VAL A 251 -4.01 12.34 -0.04
CA VAL A 251 -4.92 11.44 -0.77
C VAL A 251 -5.77 12.23 -1.77
N ALA A 252 -6.40 13.33 -1.32
CA ALA A 252 -7.23 14.17 -2.18
C ALA A 252 -6.41 14.84 -3.32
N ALA A 253 -5.16 15.22 -3.05
CA ALA A 253 -4.26 15.78 -4.06
C ALA A 253 -3.87 14.72 -5.10
N CYS A 254 -3.42 13.55 -4.68
CA CYS A 254 -3.04 12.45 -5.58
C CYS A 254 -4.24 11.93 -6.39
N TYR A 255 -5.44 11.87 -5.79
CA TYR A 255 -6.65 11.51 -6.53
C TYR A 255 -6.92 12.48 -7.70
N ARG A 256 -6.77 13.79 -7.48
CA ARG A 256 -6.90 14.79 -8.57
C ARG A 256 -5.85 14.63 -9.66
N MET A 257 -4.67 14.15 -9.34
CA MET A 257 -3.63 13.81 -10.33
C MET A 257 -4.02 12.54 -11.13
N GLY A 258 -4.93 11.70 -10.57
CA GLY A 258 -5.41 10.46 -11.18
C GLY A 258 -4.79 9.20 -10.59
N TYR A 259 -4.32 9.24 -9.35
CA TYR A 259 -4.07 8.06 -8.55
C TYR A 259 -5.39 7.53 -8.00
N GLU A 260 -5.57 6.22 -7.98
CA GLU A 260 -6.87 5.63 -7.67
C GLU A 260 -6.81 4.64 -6.50
N MET A 261 -5.62 4.24 -6.07
CA MET A 261 -5.44 3.34 -4.93
C MET A 261 -4.48 3.96 -3.91
N PHE A 262 -4.78 3.75 -2.63
CA PHE A 262 -4.04 4.33 -1.51
C PHE A 262 -3.96 3.32 -0.37
N ASP A 263 -2.87 3.33 0.37
CA ASP A 263 -2.73 2.58 1.62
C ASP A 263 -1.94 3.37 2.65
N CYS A 264 -2.25 3.20 3.90
CA CYS A 264 -1.42 3.69 5.00
C CYS A 264 -1.91 3.17 6.35
N ALA A 265 -0.99 2.97 7.28
CA ALA A 265 -1.31 2.73 8.68
C ALA A 265 -1.80 3.99 9.43
N MET A 266 -1.60 5.20 8.85
CA MET A 266 -1.85 6.48 9.53
C MET A 266 -3.28 6.62 10.07
N PRO A 267 -4.37 6.42 9.31
CA PRO A 267 -5.72 6.67 9.83
C PRO A 267 -6.06 5.82 11.05
N THR A 268 -5.77 4.52 10.99
CA THR A 268 -6.05 3.60 12.10
C THR A 268 -5.09 3.81 13.27
N ARG A 269 -3.83 4.17 13.01
CA ARG A 269 -2.86 4.55 14.04
C ARG A 269 -3.30 5.80 14.78
N ASP A 270 -3.67 6.84 14.04
CA ASP A 270 -4.12 8.11 14.59
C ASP A 270 -5.36 7.93 15.48
N ALA A 271 -6.35 7.18 15.00
CA ALA A 271 -7.54 6.87 15.78
C ALA A 271 -7.20 6.17 17.10
N ARG A 272 -6.29 5.18 17.11
CA ARG A 272 -5.85 4.51 18.34
C ARG A 272 -5.13 5.44 19.34
N HIS A 273 -4.59 6.56 18.84
CA HIS A 273 -3.96 7.59 19.67
C HIS A 273 -4.91 8.78 19.95
N GLY A 274 -6.19 8.63 19.65
CA GLY A 274 -7.20 9.64 19.94
C GLY A 274 -7.17 10.83 18.98
N ARG A 275 -6.45 10.75 17.85
CA ARG A 275 -6.45 11.77 16.82
C ARG A 275 -7.41 11.40 15.70
N LEU A 276 -8.56 12.05 15.66
CA LEU A 276 -9.63 11.77 14.71
C LEU A 276 -9.65 12.80 13.58
N TYR A 277 -10.21 12.40 12.44
CA TYR A 277 -10.34 13.21 11.24
C TYR A 277 -11.76 13.75 11.14
N THR A 278 -11.91 15.04 10.82
CA THR A 278 -13.20 15.68 10.69
C THR A 278 -13.25 16.61 9.47
N LEU A 279 -14.39 16.70 8.84
CA LEU A 279 -14.69 17.80 7.94
C LEU A 279 -14.92 19.08 8.75
N THR A 280 -14.44 20.22 8.27
CA THR A 280 -14.58 21.50 8.95
C THR A 280 -16.00 22.03 8.93
N SER A 281 -16.82 21.58 7.97
CA SER A 281 -18.27 21.83 7.90
C SER A 281 -18.98 20.71 7.16
N PRO A 282 -20.31 20.56 7.31
CA PRO A 282 -21.09 19.59 6.55
C PRO A 282 -21.06 19.80 5.02
N SER A 283 -20.77 21.01 4.58
CA SER A 283 -20.64 21.38 3.17
C SER A 283 -19.20 21.39 2.67
N ALA A 284 -18.23 21.00 3.51
CA ALA A 284 -16.84 20.93 3.10
C ALA A 284 -16.65 19.83 2.04
N ILE A 285 -16.04 20.21 0.92
CA ILE A 285 -15.76 19.29 -0.18
C ILE A 285 -14.32 18.84 -0.08
N PRO A 286 -14.05 17.54 0.11
CA PRO A 286 -12.70 17.01 0.18
C PRO A 286 -11.83 17.47 -0.99
N GLY A 287 -10.67 18.03 -0.66
CA GLY A 287 -9.73 18.54 -1.65
C GLY A 287 -10.06 19.88 -2.28
N LYS A 288 -11.16 20.53 -1.95
CA LYS A 288 -11.49 21.88 -2.41
C LYS A 288 -11.04 22.92 -1.36
N GLY A 289 -10.04 23.72 -1.71
CA GLY A 289 -9.40 24.66 -0.77
C GLY A 289 -8.43 23.96 0.18
N ARG A 290 -8.00 24.68 1.24
CA ARG A 290 -7.06 24.15 2.25
C ARG A 290 -7.76 23.73 3.56
N ASP A 291 -8.94 24.28 3.84
CA ASP A 291 -9.60 24.23 5.15
C ASP A 291 -10.81 23.28 5.21
N TRP A 292 -10.83 22.24 4.36
CA TRP A 292 -11.94 21.29 4.34
C TRP A 292 -11.81 20.19 5.40
N PHE A 293 -10.63 20.04 6.00
CA PHE A 293 -10.22 18.96 6.90
C PHE A 293 -9.55 19.50 8.15
N ALA A 294 -9.80 18.87 9.29
CA ALA A 294 -9.15 19.18 10.57
C ALA A 294 -8.93 17.91 11.40
N PHE A 295 -8.01 17.99 12.37
CA PHE A 295 -7.85 17.00 13.41
C PHE A 295 -8.70 17.35 14.64
N ARG A 296 -9.30 16.34 15.25
CA ARG A 296 -9.87 16.42 16.60
C ARG A 296 -9.14 15.44 17.51
N TYR A 297 -8.75 15.90 18.69
CA TYR A 297 -8.09 15.07 19.70
C TYR A 297 -9.11 14.76 20.80
N VAL A 298 -9.54 13.50 20.90
CA VAL A 298 -10.62 13.10 21.83
C VAL A 298 -10.27 13.36 23.29
N ASN A 299 -8.97 13.42 23.63
CA ASN A 299 -8.50 13.71 24.99
C ASN A 299 -8.48 15.21 25.34
N ASP A 300 -8.91 16.12 24.42
CA ASP A 300 -9.00 17.54 24.72
C ASP A 300 -10.13 17.80 25.73
N GLU A 301 -9.82 18.44 26.86
CA GLU A 301 -10.78 18.78 27.92
C GLU A 301 -12.02 19.56 27.42
N LYS A 302 -11.86 20.33 26.33
CA LYS A 302 -12.98 21.06 25.71
C LYS A 302 -14.13 20.16 25.26
N TYR A 303 -13.88 18.85 25.05
CA TYR A 303 -14.86 17.89 24.61
C TYR A 303 -15.57 17.12 25.73
N MET A 304 -15.14 17.28 26.99
CA MET A 304 -15.70 16.55 28.14
C MET A 304 -17.24 16.68 28.29
N ARG A 305 -17.83 17.74 27.73
CA ARG A 305 -19.29 17.97 27.77
C ARG A 305 -19.88 18.14 26.38
N SER A 306 -19.15 17.82 25.33
CA SER A 306 -19.58 18.00 23.96
C SER A 306 -20.56 16.90 23.54
N GLN A 307 -21.74 17.29 23.10
CA GLN A 307 -22.74 16.38 22.51
C GLN A 307 -22.57 16.25 21.00
N GLU A 308 -21.59 16.96 20.42
CA GLU A 308 -21.33 16.92 18.98
C GLU A 308 -20.74 15.58 18.55
N PRO A 309 -21.03 15.12 17.32
CA PRO A 309 -20.32 14.01 16.70
C PRO A 309 -18.86 14.39 16.35
N ILE A 310 -18.05 13.41 15.99
CA ILE A 310 -16.67 13.65 15.52
C ILE A 310 -16.67 14.60 14.32
N SER A 311 -17.54 14.32 13.34
CA SER A 311 -17.65 15.11 12.11
C SER A 311 -19.11 15.45 11.82
N PRO A 312 -19.48 16.73 11.78
CA PRO A 312 -20.83 17.13 11.42
C PRO A 312 -21.22 16.63 10.02
N GLY A 313 -22.43 16.04 9.92
CA GLY A 313 -22.94 15.51 8.64
C GLY A 313 -22.32 14.18 8.19
N CYS A 314 -21.46 13.55 9.00
CA CYS A 314 -20.96 12.21 8.73
C CYS A 314 -22.04 11.16 9.10
N ASP A 315 -22.22 10.17 8.23
CA ASP A 315 -23.19 9.08 8.36
C ASP A 315 -22.61 7.79 8.94
N CYS A 316 -21.32 7.78 9.32
CA CYS A 316 -20.73 6.59 9.91
C CYS A 316 -21.37 6.25 11.27
N PRO A 317 -21.37 4.96 11.68
CA PRO A 317 -22.01 4.51 12.92
C PRO A 317 -21.54 5.28 14.16
N VAL A 318 -20.26 5.65 14.23
CA VAL A 318 -19.71 6.39 15.38
C VAL A 318 -20.30 7.80 15.45
N CYS A 319 -20.34 8.54 14.35
CA CYS A 319 -20.88 9.90 14.30
C CYS A 319 -22.40 9.94 14.50
N GLN A 320 -23.12 8.86 14.13
CA GLN A 320 -24.57 8.77 14.30
C GLN A 320 -25.01 8.45 15.73
N HIS A 321 -24.16 7.74 16.49
CA HIS A 321 -24.57 7.19 17.79
C HIS A 321 -23.80 7.74 18.97
N TYR A 322 -22.61 8.31 18.76
CA TYR A 322 -21.72 8.71 19.85
C TYR A 322 -21.29 10.17 19.77
N SER A 323 -21.22 10.82 20.91
CA SER A 323 -20.71 12.18 21.04
C SER A 323 -19.20 12.19 21.33
N LEU A 324 -18.55 13.32 21.09
CA LEU A 324 -17.14 13.51 21.48
C LEU A 324 -16.92 13.33 23.00
N ALA A 325 -17.90 13.68 23.83
CA ALA A 325 -17.79 13.46 25.28
C ALA A 325 -17.84 12.00 25.69
N TYR A 326 -18.43 11.12 24.85
CA TYR A 326 -18.45 9.68 25.12
C TYR A 326 -17.13 9.02 24.74
N LEU A 327 -16.52 9.44 23.63
CA LEU A 327 -15.28 8.88 23.11
C LEU A 327 -14.06 9.23 23.97
#